data_4396696319932b536d1485ce9a72f0ea
#
_entry.id   4396696319932b536d1485ce9a72f0ea
#
_cell.length_a   1.000
_cell.length_b   1.000
_cell.length_c   1.000
_cell.angle_alpha   90.00
_cell.angle_beta   90.00
_cell.angle_gamma   90.00
#
_symmetry.space_group_name_H-M   'P 1'
#
loop_
_entity.id
_entity.type
_entity.pdbx_description
1 polymer ?
#
loop_
_entity_poly.entity_id
_entity_poly.type
_entity_poly.pdbx_seq_one_letter_code
_entity_poly.pdbx_strand_id
1 'polypeptide(L)'
;QDRIFDNRQVQIRDFYNLAIAKLVSAYALRYKPTEVERQIKVGKSIYNINFDHYPQLKEQKIEQMLSSYNLNFSGLRSINRRDGFGSEFVVVLHQVKNDIGEAKSKYIIDPINFSYKNGINPNIHQARYLAATLTVQPKSASSIEDILNNPEFELKAFDPYKYDHVVMAGKTYPLAANFSTPYGLWLAQNNLGKVAYLTLIDRDDHLTMPHLYMLEPYNPNKKVIVLVHGLASSPEAWIRLTND
;
A
#
# COMPACT_ATOMS: atom_id res chain seq x y z
N GLN A 1 14.77 19.21 21.00
CA GLN A 1 13.78 18.60 20.07
C GLN A 1 12.41 18.94 20.61
N ASP A 2 11.73 19.86 19.96
CA ASP A 2 10.36 20.23 20.32
C ASP A 2 9.47 19.03 20.09
N ARG A 3 8.76 18.59 21.11
CA ARG A 3 7.79 17.51 20.99
C ARG A 3 6.64 18.01 20.12
N ILE A 4 6.42 17.39 18.98
CA ILE A 4 5.31 17.75 18.07
C ILE A 4 3.96 17.58 18.74
N PHE A 5 3.86 16.68 19.73
CA PHE A 5 2.64 16.40 20.50
C PHE A 5 2.94 16.39 22.00
N ASP A 6 2.02 16.90 22.80
CA ASP A 6 2.01 16.65 24.24
C ASP A 6 1.46 15.23 24.55
N ASN A 7 1.57 14.78 25.80
CA ASN A 7 1.16 13.42 26.20
C ASN A 7 -0.34 13.16 25.97
N ARG A 8 -1.21 14.17 26.10
CA ARG A 8 -2.65 14.03 25.87
C ARG A 8 -2.96 13.93 24.38
N GLN A 9 -2.28 14.72 23.57
CA GLN A 9 -2.42 14.67 22.12
C GLN A 9 -1.95 13.33 21.57
N VAL A 10 -0.89 12.74 22.12
CA VAL A 10 -0.42 11.38 21.76
C VAL A 10 -1.50 10.35 22.04
N GLN A 11 -2.12 10.37 23.24
CA GLN A 11 -3.20 9.44 23.58
C GLN A 11 -4.41 9.58 22.65
N ILE A 12 -4.86 10.81 22.40
CA ILE A 12 -5.99 11.10 21.49
C ILE A 12 -5.68 10.57 20.08
N ARG A 13 -4.49 10.85 19.58
CA ARG A 13 -4.02 10.37 18.29
C ARG A 13 -4.05 8.84 18.22
N ASP A 14 -3.51 8.17 19.20
CA ASP A 14 -3.39 6.71 19.21
C ASP A 14 -4.77 6.04 19.29
N PHE A 15 -5.70 6.57 20.11
CA PHE A 15 -7.09 6.10 20.15
C PHE A 15 -7.81 6.34 18.83
N TYR A 16 -7.64 7.51 18.24
CA TYR A 16 -8.22 7.87 16.96
C TYR A 16 -7.74 6.92 15.85
N ASN A 17 -6.41 6.72 15.75
CA ASN A 17 -5.82 5.83 14.76
C ASN A 17 -6.28 4.37 14.93
N LEU A 18 -6.33 3.90 16.19
CA LEU A 18 -6.81 2.56 16.51
C LEU A 18 -8.29 2.37 16.17
N ALA A 19 -9.13 3.36 16.46
CA ALA A 19 -10.56 3.31 16.15
C ALA A 19 -10.79 3.14 14.63
N ILE A 20 -10.06 3.89 13.81
CA ILE A 20 -10.14 3.78 12.34
C ILE A 20 -9.62 2.40 11.89
N ALA A 21 -8.50 1.93 12.46
CA ALA A 21 -7.97 0.61 12.14
C ALA A 21 -9.01 -0.49 12.39
N LYS A 22 -9.70 -0.45 13.54
CA LYS A 22 -10.73 -1.41 13.90
C LYS A 22 -11.97 -1.32 13.00
N LEU A 23 -12.44 -0.09 12.73
CA LEU A 23 -13.59 0.15 11.85
C LEU A 23 -13.36 -0.45 10.46
N VAL A 24 -12.24 -0.07 9.83
CA VAL A 24 -11.94 -0.47 8.44
C VAL A 24 -11.61 -1.97 8.36
N SER A 25 -10.86 -2.52 9.34
CA SER A 25 -10.56 -3.96 9.37
C SER A 25 -11.83 -4.80 9.55
N ALA A 26 -12.76 -4.38 10.41
CA ALA A 26 -14.04 -5.07 10.60
C ALA A 26 -14.91 -5.01 9.34
N TYR A 27 -14.89 -3.90 8.61
CA TYR A 27 -15.58 -3.76 7.33
C TYR A 27 -14.96 -4.67 6.26
N ALA A 28 -13.63 -4.65 6.09
CA ALA A 28 -12.92 -5.45 5.10
C ALA A 28 -13.09 -6.97 5.29
N LEU A 29 -13.36 -7.43 6.53
CA LEU A 29 -13.65 -8.84 6.81
C LEU A 29 -15.08 -9.26 6.37
N ARG A 30 -16.03 -8.33 6.34
CA ARG A 30 -17.44 -8.62 6.03
C ARG A 30 -17.77 -8.48 4.56
N TYR A 31 -17.12 -7.57 3.87
CA TYR A 31 -17.42 -7.23 2.49
C TYR A 31 -16.27 -7.65 1.59
N LYS A 32 -16.57 -8.45 0.56
CA LYS A 32 -15.59 -8.70 -0.49
C LYS A 32 -15.35 -7.39 -1.24
N PRO A 33 -14.10 -6.94 -1.40
CA PRO A 33 -13.76 -5.63 -1.95
C PRO A 33 -14.19 -5.39 -3.40
N THR A 34 -14.78 -6.38 -4.06
CA THR A 34 -15.27 -6.31 -5.44
C THR A 34 -16.51 -5.44 -5.61
N GLU A 35 -17.24 -5.18 -4.52
CA GLU A 35 -18.38 -4.29 -4.49
C GLU A 35 -17.93 -3.00 -3.79
N VAL A 36 -17.64 -1.97 -4.56
CA VAL A 36 -17.27 -0.66 -4.03
C VAL A 36 -18.52 0.01 -3.47
N GLU A 37 -19.02 -0.48 -2.36
CA GLU A 37 -19.88 0.32 -1.52
C GLU A 37 -19.03 1.47 -0.96
N ARG A 38 -19.28 2.68 -1.44
CA ARG A 38 -18.58 3.89 -0.98
C ARG A 38 -19.02 4.33 0.41
N GLN A 39 -19.70 3.46 1.16
CA GLN A 39 -20.23 3.76 2.49
C GLN A 39 -20.03 2.57 3.43
N ILE A 40 -19.56 2.87 4.65
CA ILE A 40 -19.54 1.94 5.76
C ILE A 40 -20.65 2.34 6.73
N LYS A 41 -21.52 1.40 7.10
CA LYS A 41 -22.59 1.63 8.07
C LYS A 41 -22.32 0.85 9.34
N VAL A 42 -22.29 1.56 10.48
CA VAL A 42 -22.11 0.97 11.81
C VAL A 42 -23.15 1.55 12.77
N GLY A 43 -24.17 0.76 13.07
CA GLY A 43 -25.32 1.25 13.83
C GLY A 43 -26.02 2.40 13.10
N LYS A 44 -26.10 3.56 13.74
CA LYS A 44 -26.66 4.79 13.15
C LYS A 44 -25.62 5.60 12.37
N SER A 45 -24.34 5.30 12.50
CA SER A 45 -23.26 6.06 11.88
C SER A 45 -23.02 5.64 10.44
N ILE A 46 -22.85 6.61 9.56
CA ILE A 46 -22.55 6.44 8.14
C ILE A 46 -21.19 7.07 7.85
N TYR A 47 -20.29 6.29 7.27
CA TYR A 47 -18.96 6.71 6.85
C TYR A 47 -18.88 6.70 5.33
N ASN A 48 -18.81 7.87 4.72
CA ASN A 48 -18.68 8.01 3.26
C ASN A 48 -17.19 7.95 2.87
N ILE A 49 -16.83 7.03 1.98
CA ILE A 49 -15.44 6.86 1.55
C ILE A 49 -15.12 7.89 0.47
N ASN A 50 -14.03 8.64 0.67
CA ASN A 50 -13.56 9.68 -0.24
C ASN A 50 -12.10 9.41 -0.65
N PHE A 51 -11.84 9.33 -1.97
CA PHE A 51 -10.53 9.09 -2.58
C PHE A 51 -9.94 10.33 -3.25
N ASP A 52 -10.45 11.54 -2.99
CA ASP A 52 -9.96 12.75 -3.67
C ASP A 52 -8.48 13.03 -3.40
N HIS A 53 -7.98 12.63 -2.23
CA HIS A 53 -6.55 12.73 -1.87
C HIS A 53 -5.74 11.50 -2.28
N TYR A 54 -6.38 10.49 -2.91
CA TYR A 54 -5.74 9.33 -3.48
C TYR A 54 -6.49 8.87 -4.75
N PRO A 55 -6.52 9.70 -5.81
CA PRO A 55 -7.35 9.43 -6.99
C PRO A 55 -6.98 8.13 -7.70
N GLN A 56 -5.73 7.69 -7.59
CA GLN A 56 -5.29 6.42 -8.17
C GLN A 56 -6.05 5.20 -7.62
N LEU A 57 -6.50 5.23 -6.35
CA LEU A 57 -7.28 4.15 -5.76
C LEU A 57 -8.74 4.14 -6.25
N LYS A 58 -9.26 5.28 -6.72
CA LYS A 58 -10.64 5.42 -7.18
C LYS A 58 -10.96 4.54 -8.40
N GLU A 59 -9.95 4.31 -9.24
CA GLU A 59 -10.07 3.55 -10.50
C GLU A 59 -9.56 2.11 -10.37
N GLN A 60 -8.92 1.78 -9.24
CA GLN A 60 -8.32 0.47 -9.02
C GLN A 60 -9.29 -0.47 -8.32
N LYS A 61 -9.23 -1.75 -8.70
CA LYS A 61 -9.94 -2.81 -8.00
C LYS A 61 -9.12 -3.23 -6.77
N ILE A 62 -9.65 -2.89 -5.60
CA ILE A 62 -9.01 -3.24 -4.32
C ILE A 62 -9.38 -4.69 -3.98
N GLU A 63 -8.38 -5.52 -3.70
CA GLU A 63 -8.57 -6.91 -3.27
C GLU A 63 -8.65 -7.01 -1.75
N GLN A 64 -7.77 -6.29 -1.03
CA GLN A 64 -7.71 -6.27 0.43
C GLN A 64 -7.25 -4.91 0.95
N MET A 65 -7.61 -4.62 2.19
CA MET A 65 -7.05 -3.52 2.98
C MET A 65 -6.54 -4.09 4.31
N LEU A 66 -5.23 -4.01 4.52
CA LEU A 66 -4.56 -4.56 5.69
C LEU A 66 -4.05 -3.43 6.58
N SER A 67 -4.45 -3.43 7.86
CA SER A 67 -3.90 -2.45 8.81
C SER A 67 -2.43 -2.72 9.07
N SER A 68 -1.59 -1.70 8.90
CA SER A 68 -0.16 -1.80 9.16
C SER A 68 0.17 -2.07 10.62
N TYR A 69 -0.75 -1.75 11.54
CA TYR A 69 -0.60 -1.97 12.97
C TYR A 69 -0.42 -3.45 13.34
N ASN A 70 -1.02 -4.36 12.58
CA ASN A 70 -0.99 -5.80 12.84
C ASN A 70 0.11 -6.53 12.04
N LEU A 71 0.92 -5.81 11.26
CA LEU A 71 1.90 -6.41 10.37
C LEU A 71 3.32 -6.19 10.91
N ASN A 72 4.02 -7.30 11.16
CA ASN A 72 5.42 -7.32 11.55
C ASN A 72 6.21 -8.16 10.54
N PHE A 73 7.33 -7.63 10.06
CA PHE A 73 8.18 -8.31 9.10
C PHE A 73 9.54 -8.62 9.72
N SER A 74 9.92 -9.90 9.71
CA SER A 74 11.29 -10.32 9.97
C SER A 74 12.12 -10.05 8.71
N GLY A 75 13.23 -9.34 8.85
CA GLY A 75 14.14 -9.06 7.72
C GLY A 75 14.23 -7.59 7.31
N LEU A 76 13.26 -6.76 7.66
CA LEU A 76 13.43 -5.31 7.60
C LEU A 76 14.21 -4.84 8.83
N ARG A 77 15.36 -4.21 8.61
CA ARG A 77 16.22 -3.70 9.70
C ARG A 77 15.71 -2.40 10.32
N SER A 78 14.99 -1.62 9.55
CA SER A 78 14.38 -0.35 9.93
C SER A 78 12.94 -0.31 9.46
N ILE A 79 12.12 0.45 10.16
CA ILE A 79 10.76 0.75 9.76
C ILE A 79 10.73 2.24 9.45
N ASN A 80 10.52 2.57 8.17
CA ASN A 80 10.33 3.94 7.72
C ASN A 80 8.86 4.31 7.91
N ARG A 81 8.59 5.16 8.92
CA ARG A 81 7.24 5.63 9.23
C ARG A 81 7.25 7.07 9.70
N ARG A 82 6.11 7.72 9.55
CA ARG A 82 5.86 9.07 10.05
C ARG A 82 4.72 9.02 11.06
N ASP A 83 4.98 9.52 12.27
CA ASP A 83 3.96 9.64 13.29
C ASP A 83 2.99 10.77 12.97
N GLY A 84 1.70 10.53 13.20
CA GLY A 84 0.67 11.51 12.89
C GLY A 84 -0.74 11.00 13.12
N PHE A 85 -1.72 11.80 12.71
CA PHE A 85 -3.11 11.40 12.67
C PHE A 85 -3.43 10.59 11.43
N GLY A 86 -4.34 9.65 11.57
CA GLY A 86 -4.77 8.73 10.54
C GLY A 86 -4.23 7.31 10.77
N SER A 87 -4.98 6.34 10.32
CA SER A 87 -4.60 4.93 10.44
C SER A 87 -3.91 4.46 9.16
N GLU A 88 -2.78 3.79 9.34
CA GLU A 88 -1.92 3.30 8.27
C GLU A 88 -2.43 1.96 7.74
N PHE A 89 -2.59 1.85 6.43
CA PHE A 89 -3.04 0.65 5.75
C PHE A 89 -2.15 0.32 4.55
N VAL A 90 -2.11 -0.97 4.23
CA VAL A 90 -1.67 -1.44 2.92
C VAL A 90 -2.90 -1.79 2.11
N VAL A 91 -3.06 -1.13 0.97
CA VAL A 91 -4.06 -1.47 -0.03
C VAL A 91 -3.46 -2.49 -0.98
N VAL A 92 -4.07 -3.67 -1.04
CA VAL A 92 -3.68 -4.73 -1.98
C VAL A 92 -4.56 -4.63 -3.20
N LEU A 93 -3.96 -4.32 -4.34
CA LEU A 93 -4.67 -4.22 -5.61
C LEU A 93 -4.90 -5.60 -6.21
N HIS A 94 -6.05 -5.75 -6.87
CA HIS A 94 -6.34 -6.97 -7.61
C HIS A 94 -5.38 -7.11 -8.79
N GLN A 95 -4.67 -8.23 -8.85
CA GLN A 95 -3.83 -8.57 -9.97
C GLN A 95 -4.62 -9.47 -10.92
N VAL A 96 -4.81 -9.02 -12.14
CA VAL A 96 -5.29 -9.91 -13.20
C VAL A 96 -4.20 -10.94 -13.42
N LYS A 97 -4.43 -12.19 -13.04
CA LYS A 97 -3.56 -13.30 -13.43
C LYS A 97 -3.69 -13.40 -14.93
N ASN A 98 -2.66 -12.97 -15.62
CA ASN A 98 -2.52 -13.33 -17.00
C ASN A 98 -2.21 -14.83 -17.01
N ASP A 99 -3.17 -15.66 -17.43
CA ASP A 99 -3.01 -17.10 -17.66
C ASP A 99 -2.11 -17.39 -18.90
N ILE A 100 -1.14 -16.54 -19.11
CA ILE A 100 -0.09 -16.80 -20.08
C ILE A 100 0.94 -17.62 -19.30
N GLY A 101 0.86 -18.93 -19.49
CA GLY A 101 1.82 -19.86 -18.91
C GLY A 101 3.23 -19.33 -19.09
N GLU A 102 4.02 -19.35 -18.02
CA GLU A 102 5.43 -19.02 -18.06
C GLU A 102 6.04 -19.76 -19.26
N ALA A 103 6.38 -19.01 -20.30
CA ALA A 103 7.12 -19.58 -21.42
C ALA A 103 8.51 -19.90 -20.84
N LYS A 104 8.70 -21.15 -20.44
CA LYS A 104 10.02 -21.69 -20.07
C LYS A 104 10.89 -21.65 -21.32
N SER A 105 11.52 -20.53 -21.55
CA SER A 105 12.55 -20.42 -22.58
C SER A 105 13.88 -20.82 -21.97
N LYS A 106 14.48 -21.85 -22.51
CA LYS A 106 15.82 -22.33 -22.13
C LYS A 106 16.98 -21.43 -22.57
N TYR A 107 16.72 -20.31 -23.23
CA TYR A 107 17.76 -19.49 -23.83
C TYR A 107 17.60 -18.01 -23.47
N ILE A 108 18.72 -17.31 -23.37
CA ILE A 108 18.73 -15.85 -23.33
C ILE A 108 18.03 -15.35 -24.59
N ILE A 109 16.84 -14.81 -24.40
CA ILE A 109 16.01 -14.34 -25.50
C ILE A 109 16.41 -12.92 -25.85
N ASP A 110 16.54 -12.68 -27.14
CA ASP A 110 16.69 -11.37 -27.72
C ASP A 110 15.55 -10.45 -27.23
N PRO A 111 15.86 -9.37 -26.49
CA PRO A 111 14.83 -8.45 -25.98
C PRO A 111 14.00 -7.77 -27.08
N ILE A 112 14.46 -7.80 -28.33
CA ILE A 112 13.82 -7.14 -29.48
C ILE A 112 12.66 -7.97 -30.02
N ASN A 113 12.64 -9.28 -29.82
CA ASN A 113 11.63 -10.20 -30.38
C ASN A 113 10.47 -10.56 -29.42
N PHE A 114 10.25 -9.78 -28.39
CA PHE A 114 9.10 -9.98 -27.51
C PHE A 114 7.79 -9.57 -28.20
N SER A 115 7.14 -10.50 -28.87
CA SER A 115 5.75 -10.32 -29.28
C SER A 115 4.82 -10.66 -28.13
N TYR A 116 4.12 -9.66 -27.59
CA TYR A 116 3.14 -9.88 -26.53
C TYR A 116 1.74 -9.98 -27.13
N LYS A 117 1.03 -11.06 -26.82
CA LYS A 117 -0.41 -11.12 -27.04
C LYS A 117 -1.07 -10.00 -26.24
N ASN A 118 -1.84 -9.14 -26.89
CA ASN A 118 -2.58 -8.01 -26.30
C ASN A 118 -1.72 -6.84 -25.74
N GLY A 119 -0.46 -6.69 -26.13
CA GLY A 119 0.39 -5.56 -25.71
C GLY A 119 0.78 -5.56 -24.22
N ILE A 120 0.49 -6.62 -23.46
CA ILE A 120 0.82 -6.74 -22.05
C ILE A 120 2.04 -7.65 -21.91
N ASN A 121 3.11 -7.11 -21.33
CA ASN A 121 4.31 -7.88 -20.99
C ASN A 121 4.12 -8.64 -19.68
N PRO A 122 4.10 -10.00 -19.69
CA PRO A 122 3.90 -10.79 -18.48
C PRO A 122 5.04 -10.67 -17.47
N ASN A 123 6.22 -10.20 -17.90
CA ASN A 123 7.38 -10.01 -17.03
C ASN A 123 7.42 -8.63 -16.36
N ILE A 124 6.45 -7.75 -16.64
CA ILE A 124 6.29 -6.47 -15.95
C ILE A 124 5.23 -6.65 -14.87
N HIS A 125 5.68 -6.64 -13.61
CA HIS A 125 4.80 -6.77 -12.45
C HIS A 125 4.40 -5.39 -11.96
N GLN A 126 3.13 -5.06 -12.12
CA GLN A 126 2.55 -3.81 -11.63
C GLN A 126 2.59 -3.76 -10.10
N ALA A 127 2.68 -2.55 -9.55
CA ALA A 127 2.60 -2.35 -8.11
C ALA A 127 1.27 -2.87 -7.58
N ARG A 128 1.35 -3.75 -6.59
CA ARG A 128 0.19 -4.39 -5.97
C ARG A 128 -0.08 -3.88 -4.55
N TYR A 129 0.95 -3.48 -3.84
CA TYR A 129 0.90 -3.10 -2.43
C TYR A 129 1.15 -1.61 -2.30
N LEU A 130 0.13 -0.86 -1.89
CA LEU A 130 0.21 0.59 -1.79
C LEU A 130 0.02 1.03 -0.34
N ALA A 131 0.87 1.95 0.11
CA ALA A 131 0.64 2.64 1.38
C ALA A 131 -0.57 3.56 1.25
N ALA A 132 -1.44 3.55 2.24
CA ALA A 132 -2.53 4.49 2.36
C ALA A 132 -2.72 4.91 3.82
N THR A 133 -3.12 6.14 4.05
CA THR A 133 -3.51 6.61 5.36
C THR A 133 -4.97 7.05 5.33
N LEU A 134 -5.74 6.51 6.26
CA LEU A 134 -7.16 6.78 6.38
C LEU A 134 -7.44 7.70 7.57
N THR A 135 -8.24 8.73 7.34
CA THR A 135 -8.73 9.64 8.38
C THR A 135 -10.25 9.67 8.39
N VAL A 136 -10.85 9.92 9.54
CA VAL A 136 -12.29 10.08 9.71
C VAL A 136 -12.58 11.45 10.25
N GLN A 137 -13.49 12.17 9.61
CA GLN A 137 -13.95 13.48 10.06
C GLN A 137 -15.47 13.56 9.96
N PRO A 138 -16.16 14.29 10.84
CA PRO A 138 -17.57 14.60 10.64
C PRO A 138 -17.75 15.31 9.30
N LYS A 139 -18.79 14.95 8.55
CA LYS A 139 -19.07 15.55 7.24
C LYS A 139 -19.51 17.02 7.36
N SER A 140 -20.37 17.29 8.33
CA SER A 140 -20.79 18.63 8.69
C SER A 140 -21.23 18.63 10.14
N ALA A 141 -20.44 19.27 11.01
CA ALA A 141 -20.83 19.42 12.41
C ALA A 141 -20.27 20.72 12.96
N SER A 142 -21.11 21.50 13.58
CA SER A 142 -20.75 22.72 14.30
C SER A 142 -20.53 22.46 15.79
N SER A 143 -21.05 21.35 16.31
CA SER A 143 -20.96 20.95 17.72
C SER A 143 -20.89 19.43 17.89
N ILE A 144 -20.53 18.98 19.11
CA ILE A 144 -20.59 17.57 19.50
C ILE A 144 -22.01 17.03 19.44
N GLU A 145 -23.01 17.86 19.78
CA GLU A 145 -24.42 17.51 19.75
C GLU A 145 -24.89 17.23 18.31
N ASP A 146 -24.43 18.03 17.34
CA ASP A 146 -24.70 17.80 15.93
C ASP A 146 -24.14 16.46 15.47
N ILE A 147 -22.94 16.09 15.91
CA ILE A 147 -22.32 14.80 15.58
C ILE A 147 -23.13 13.63 16.13
N LEU A 148 -23.66 13.77 17.37
CA LEU A 148 -24.45 12.72 18.00
C LEU A 148 -25.83 12.55 17.38
N ASN A 149 -26.44 13.65 16.93
CA ASN A 149 -27.78 13.65 16.32
C ASN A 149 -27.74 13.24 14.84
N ASN A 150 -26.64 13.59 14.13
CA ASN A 150 -26.45 13.25 12.71
C ASN A 150 -25.05 12.66 12.47
N PRO A 151 -24.84 11.38 12.80
CA PRO A 151 -23.52 10.75 12.79
C PRO A 151 -23.06 10.38 11.37
N GLU A 152 -22.97 11.39 10.50
CA GLU A 152 -22.37 11.25 9.17
C GLU A 152 -20.91 11.68 9.19
N PHE A 153 -20.06 10.79 8.68
CA PHE A 153 -18.62 10.96 8.64
C PHE A 153 -18.07 10.79 7.24
N GLU A 154 -16.95 11.43 6.98
CA GLU A 154 -16.15 11.26 5.79
C GLU A 154 -14.88 10.46 6.14
N LEU A 155 -14.72 9.31 5.50
CA LEU A 155 -13.51 8.47 5.58
C LEU A 155 -12.63 8.81 4.39
N LYS A 156 -11.59 9.62 4.61
CA LYS A 156 -10.68 10.10 3.55
C LYS A 156 -9.47 9.21 3.44
N ALA A 157 -9.16 8.76 2.22
CA ALA A 157 -7.93 8.07 1.90
C ALA A 157 -6.89 9.05 1.35
N PHE A 158 -5.69 9.03 1.93
CA PHE A 158 -4.56 9.85 1.53
C PHE A 158 -3.44 9.00 0.95
N ASP A 159 -2.79 9.50 -0.09
CA ASP A 159 -1.49 9.02 -0.56
C ASP A 159 -0.40 9.62 0.34
N PRO A 160 0.24 8.82 1.24
CA PRO A 160 1.18 9.36 2.21
C PRO A 160 2.50 9.84 1.59
N TYR A 161 2.77 9.49 0.33
CA TYR A 161 3.91 10.01 -0.43
C TYR A 161 3.67 11.43 -0.97
N LYS A 162 2.39 11.84 -1.08
CA LYS A 162 2.02 13.17 -1.56
C LYS A 162 1.58 14.11 -0.45
N TYR A 163 1.01 13.55 0.61
CA TYR A 163 0.44 14.31 1.72
C TYR A 163 1.19 13.96 3.00
N ASP A 164 1.71 14.96 3.67
CA ASP A 164 2.42 14.84 4.95
C ASP A 164 1.64 15.45 6.12
N HIS A 165 0.57 16.20 5.83
CA HIS A 165 -0.29 16.84 6.82
C HIS A 165 -1.76 16.62 6.51
N VAL A 166 -2.59 16.74 7.54
CA VAL A 166 -4.06 16.72 7.48
C VAL A 166 -4.64 17.87 8.29
N VAL A 167 -5.70 18.50 7.76
CA VAL A 167 -6.46 19.52 8.49
C VAL A 167 -7.64 18.87 9.19
N MET A 168 -7.70 19.02 10.51
CA MET A 168 -8.78 18.50 11.37
C MET A 168 -9.23 19.59 12.33
N ALA A 169 -10.53 19.85 12.38
CA ALA A 169 -11.11 20.91 13.21
C ALA A 169 -10.38 22.25 13.09
N GLY A 170 -10.02 22.65 11.87
CA GLY A 170 -9.35 23.93 11.59
C GLY A 170 -7.86 23.99 11.97
N LYS A 171 -7.27 22.88 12.43
CA LYS A 171 -5.84 22.78 12.75
C LYS A 171 -5.14 21.79 11.84
N THR A 172 -3.88 22.08 11.54
CA THR A 172 -3.01 21.23 10.75
C THR A 172 -2.21 20.30 11.64
N TYR A 173 -2.24 19.00 11.35
CA TYR A 173 -1.51 17.96 12.06
C TYR A 173 -0.69 17.12 11.09
N PRO A 174 0.43 16.52 11.52
CA PRO A 174 1.13 15.53 10.72
C PRO A 174 0.20 14.35 10.39
N LEU A 175 0.28 13.88 9.14
CA LEU A 175 -0.40 12.69 8.67
C LEU A 175 0.47 11.47 8.94
N ALA A 176 -0.08 10.45 9.58
CA ALA A 176 0.62 9.18 9.79
C ALA A 176 0.96 8.50 8.46
N ALA A 177 2.07 7.78 8.42
CA ALA A 177 2.46 6.99 7.26
C ALA A 177 3.34 5.81 7.65
N ASN A 178 3.20 4.69 6.95
CA ASN A 178 4.11 3.55 7.03
C ASN A 178 4.54 3.14 5.62
N PHE A 179 5.79 3.42 5.29
CA PHE A 179 6.35 3.17 3.97
C PHE A 179 6.96 1.78 3.86
N SER A 180 7.34 1.16 4.99
CA SER A 180 7.97 -0.16 5.02
C SER A 180 6.99 -1.32 4.88
N THR A 181 5.75 -1.17 5.36
CA THR A 181 4.78 -2.29 5.38
C THR A 181 4.38 -2.76 3.98
N PRO A 182 4.09 -1.90 2.99
CA PRO A 182 3.81 -2.35 1.63
C PRO A 182 4.98 -3.12 1.02
N TYR A 183 6.19 -2.63 1.25
CA TYR A 183 7.41 -3.28 0.77
C TYR A 183 7.66 -4.62 1.45
N GLY A 184 7.45 -4.70 2.76
CA GLY A 184 7.55 -5.96 3.52
C GLY A 184 6.56 -7.01 3.04
N LEU A 185 5.31 -6.63 2.73
CA LEU A 185 4.32 -7.52 2.11
C LEU A 185 4.75 -7.99 0.73
N TRP A 186 5.27 -7.09 -0.10
CA TRP A 186 5.78 -7.44 -1.41
C TRP A 186 6.90 -8.48 -1.32
N LEU A 187 7.87 -8.30 -0.42
CA LEU A 187 8.97 -9.25 -0.18
C LEU A 187 8.43 -10.60 0.29
N ALA A 188 7.52 -10.61 1.25
CA ALA A 188 6.96 -11.83 1.84
C ALA A 188 6.19 -12.67 0.81
N GLN A 189 5.49 -12.03 -0.13
CA GLN A 189 4.67 -12.71 -1.12
C GLN A 189 5.45 -13.20 -2.34
N ASN A 190 6.56 -12.56 -2.69
CA ASN A 190 7.32 -12.93 -3.87
C ASN A 190 8.40 -14.00 -3.60
N ASN A 191 8.65 -14.39 -2.34
CA ASN A 191 9.64 -15.42 -1.95
C ASN A 191 11.04 -15.21 -2.58
N LEU A 192 11.43 -13.98 -2.84
CA LEU A 192 12.62 -13.64 -3.64
C LEU A 192 13.93 -14.19 -3.06
N GLY A 193 14.05 -14.26 -1.72
CA GLY A 193 15.24 -14.82 -1.06
C GLY A 193 15.50 -16.28 -1.36
N LYS A 194 14.46 -17.07 -1.56
CA LYS A 194 14.59 -18.46 -1.95
C LYS A 194 15.09 -18.62 -3.38
N VAL A 195 14.66 -17.72 -4.27
CA VAL A 195 15.07 -17.74 -5.68
C VAL A 195 16.58 -17.48 -5.83
N ALA A 196 17.11 -16.50 -5.11
CA ALA A 196 18.56 -16.20 -5.14
C ALA A 196 19.43 -17.39 -4.70
N TYR A 197 18.99 -18.10 -3.66
CA TYR A 197 19.71 -19.27 -3.17
C TYR A 197 19.65 -20.45 -4.16
N LEU A 198 18.50 -20.70 -4.77
CA LEU A 198 18.29 -21.78 -5.73
C LEU A 198 19.09 -21.55 -7.02
N THR A 199 19.17 -20.31 -7.51
CA THR A 199 19.97 -19.97 -8.70
C THR A 199 21.50 -20.16 -8.49
N LEU A 200 21.97 -20.14 -7.24
CA LEU A 200 23.37 -20.45 -6.92
C LEU A 200 23.67 -21.94 -6.96
N ILE A 201 22.70 -22.79 -6.65
CA ILE A 201 22.88 -24.24 -6.50
C ILE A 201 22.58 -24.98 -7.80
N ASP A 202 21.55 -24.56 -8.54
CA ASP A 202 21.07 -25.24 -9.74
C ASP A 202 20.91 -24.25 -10.89
N ARG A 203 21.97 -24.10 -11.68
CA ARG A 203 22.08 -23.07 -12.71
C ARG A 203 21.16 -23.29 -13.92
N ASP A 204 20.83 -24.51 -14.23
CA ASP A 204 20.21 -24.83 -15.53
C ASP A 204 18.68 -24.78 -15.52
N ASP A 205 18.05 -25.07 -14.36
CA ASP A 205 16.58 -25.14 -14.26
C ASP A 205 15.93 -23.84 -13.75
N HIS A 206 16.71 -22.87 -13.23
CA HIS A 206 16.21 -21.66 -12.60
C HIS A 206 16.55 -20.35 -13.33
N LEU A 207 17.09 -20.41 -14.54
CA LEU A 207 17.22 -19.23 -15.40
C LEU A 207 15.84 -18.76 -15.82
N THR A 208 15.28 -17.85 -15.02
CA THR A 208 14.00 -17.23 -15.34
C THR A 208 14.20 -16.07 -16.31
N MET A 209 13.16 -15.78 -17.08
CA MET A 209 13.10 -14.57 -17.92
C MET A 209 13.35 -13.32 -17.06
N PRO A 210 13.96 -12.26 -17.62
CA PRO A 210 14.09 -10.99 -16.92
C PRO A 210 12.73 -10.46 -16.47
N HIS A 211 12.63 -10.08 -15.20
CA HIS A 211 11.42 -9.51 -14.61
C HIS A 211 11.67 -8.08 -14.16
N LEU A 212 10.70 -7.20 -14.39
CA LEU A 212 10.65 -5.85 -13.87
C LEU A 212 9.53 -5.76 -12.82
N TYR A 213 9.88 -5.37 -11.60
CA TYR A 213 8.93 -5.17 -10.51
C TYR A 213 8.73 -3.67 -10.27
N MET A 214 7.49 -3.24 -10.31
CA MET A 214 7.11 -1.85 -10.00
C MET A 214 6.67 -1.77 -8.54
N LEU A 215 7.25 -0.87 -7.78
CA LEU A 215 6.89 -0.64 -6.37
C LEU A 215 5.74 0.37 -6.24
N GLU A 216 5.58 1.25 -7.23
CA GLU A 216 4.49 2.20 -7.35
C GLU A 216 3.79 2.06 -8.70
N PRO A 217 2.51 2.46 -8.82
CA PRO A 217 1.84 2.54 -10.11
C PRO A 217 2.57 3.48 -11.07
N TYR A 218 2.63 3.10 -12.36
CA TYR A 218 3.27 3.91 -13.38
C TYR A 218 2.68 5.34 -13.42
N ASN A 219 3.56 6.32 -13.45
CA ASN A 219 3.19 7.72 -13.60
C ASN A 219 4.18 8.41 -14.57
N PRO A 220 3.72 8.88 -15.75
CA PRO A 220 4.59 9.48 -16.77
C PRO A 220 5.26 10.79 -16.31
N ASN A 221 4.74 11.42 -15.26
CA ASN A 221 5.26 12.68 -14.72
C ASN A 221 6.30 12.49 -13.61
N LYS A 222 6.62 11.25 -13.23
CA LYS A 222 7.65 10.92 -12.23
C LYS A 222 8.95 10.52 -12.90
N LYS A 223 10.08 10.88 -12.26
CA LYS A 223 11.38 10.31 -12.59
C LYS A 223 11.42 8.87 -12.10
N VAL A 224 11.87 7.96 -12.97
CA VAL A 224 11.95 6.53 -12.66
C VAL A 224 13.39 6.17 -12.30
N ILE A 225 13.58 5.46 -11.19
CA ILE A 225 14.85 4.85 -10.81
C ILE A 225 14.73 3.36 -11.10
N VAL A 226 15.64 2.83 -11.91
CA VAL A 226 15.72 1.40 -12.22
C VAL A 226 16.90 0.81 -11.46
N LEU A 227 16.62 -0.17 -10.59
CA LEU A 227 17.62 -0.91 -9.83
C LEU A 227 17.88 -2.25 -10.49
N VAL A 228 19.12 -2.47 -10.91
CA VAL A 228 19.55 -3.72 -11.56
C VAL A 228 20.49 -4.46 -10.61
N HIS A 229 20.14 -5.70 -10.25
CA HIS A 229 21.04 -6.53 -9.42
C HIS A 229 22.08 -7.25 -10.28
N GLY A 230 23.20 -7.66 -9.63
CA GLY A 230 24.30 -8.36 -10.30
C GLY A 230 24.00 -9.83 -10.59
N LEU A 231 24.94 -10.47 -11.29
CA LEU A 231 24.93 -11.92 -11.56
C LEU A 231 24.90 -12.70 -10.24
N ALA A 232 24.09 -13.75 -10.16
CA ALA A 232 23.90 -14.56 -8.96
C ALA A 232 23.39 -13.76 -7.74
N SER A 233 22.61 -12.71 -7.99
CA SER A 233 21.95 -11.89 -6.98
C SER A 233 20.44 -11.82 -7.27
N SER A 234 19.70 -11.10 -6.44
CA SER A 234 18.25 -10.93 -6.58
C SER A 234 17.82 -9.50 -6.25
N PRO A 235 16.57 -9.12 -6.53
CA PRO A 235 16.02 -7.80 -6.18
C PRO A 235 16.20 -7.43 -4.70
N GLU A 236 16.34 -8.40 -3.81
CA GLU A 236 16.58 -8.19 -2.37
C GLU A 236 17.90 -7.50 -2.05
N ALA A 237 18.88 -7.53 -2.97
CA ALA A 237 20.11 -6.76 -2.82
C ALA A 237 19.84 -5.27 -2.59
N TRP A 238 18.70 -4.78 -3.02
CA TRP A 238 18.29 -3.37 -2.95
C TRP A 238 17.37 -3.05 -1.76
N ILE A 239 17.09 -4.02 -0.86
CA ILE A 239 16.15 -3.86 0.26
C ILE A 239 16.37 -2.58 1.06
N ARG A 240 17.63 -2.24 1.35
CA ARG A 240 17.94 -1.02 2.11
C ARG A 240 17.55 0.23 1.34
N LEU A 241 17.98 0.32 0.09
CA LEU A 241 17.75 1.50 -0.75
C LEU A 241 16.28 1.71 -1.07
N THR A 242 15.51 0.63 -1.20
CA THR A 242 14.09 0.70 -1.54
C THR A 242 13.19 0.92 -0.33
N ASN A 243 13.68 0.64 0.88
CA ASN A 243 12.94 0.88 2.12
C ASN A 243 13.20 2.27 2.73
N ASP A 244 14.37 2.83 2.50
CA ASP A 244 14.79 4.15 3.02
C ASP A 244 14.41 5.27 2.06
#